data_8a9914b285206d5a5d67026e2b36c152
#
_entry.id   8a9914b285206d5a5d67026e2b36c152
#
_cell.length_a   1.000
_cell.length_b   1.000
_cell.length_c   1.000
_cell.angle_alpha   90.00
_cell.angle_beta   90.00
_cell.angle_gamma   90.00
#
_symmetry.space_group_name_H-M   'P 1'
#
loop_
_entity.id
_entity.type
_entity.pdbx_description
1 polymer ?
#
loop_
_entity_poly.entity_id
_entity_poly.type
_entity_poly.pdbx_seq_one_letter_code
_entity_poly.pdbx_strand_id
1 'polypeptide(L)'
;MKLTTKGRYAVMAMADLASYSKNKPVSLSEISIRQNISLPYLEKLFVHLKENKLVRSVRGVKGGYALDKPASEIKLSNIFYAVNEEVKTLNCKKESKKGCNNKSVKCITHNLWDKLDSHINGFFENVKLEEIVKR
;
A
#
# COMPACT_ATOMS: atom_id res chain seq x y z
N MET A 1 9.85 -11.58 7.25
CA MET A 1 8.96 -10.93 6.27
C MET A 1 7.62 -10.66 6.93
N LYS A 2 7.16 -9.43 6.86
CA LYS A 2 5.92 -9.06 7.54
C LYS A 2 5.15 -8.04 6.69
N LEU A 3 3.92 -8.39 6.34
CA LEU A 3 2.97 -7.49 5.71
C LEU A 3 1.92 -7.14 6.75
N THR A 4 1.87 -5.87 7.16
CA THR A 4 0.96 -5.45 8.24
C THR A 4 -0.45 -5.22 7.74
N THR A 5 -1.39 -5.13 8.68
CA THR A 5 -2.78 -4.78 8.42
C THR A 5 -2.89 -3.46 7.65
N LYS A 6 -2.03 -2.51 7.96
CA LYS A 6 -2.00 -1.19 7.33
C LYS A 6 -1.84 -1.29 5.80
N GLY A 7 -0.85 -2.03 5.33
CA GLY A 7 -0.63 -2.21 3.89
C GLY A 7 -1.76 -2.99 3.23
N ARG A 8 -2.17 -4.08 3.86
CA ARG A 8 -3.25 -4.93 3.33
C ARG A 8 -4.56 -4.16 3.21
N TYR A 9 -4.94 -3.43 4.24
CA TYR A 9 -6.19 -2.67 4.24
C TYR A 9 -6.14 -1.49 3.27
N ALA A 10 -4.97 -0.87 3.11
CA ALA A 10 -4.80 0.19 2.12
C ALA A 10 -5.06 -0.33 0.70
N VAL A 11 -4.54 -1.50 0.38
CA VAL A 11 -4.77 -2.12 -0.93
C VAL A 11 -6.25 -2.48 -1.11
N MET A 12 -6.87 -3.06 -0.09
CA MET A 12 -8.30 -3.40 -0.12
C MET A 12 -9.16 -2.16 -0.36
N ALA A 13 -8.88 -1.08 0.36
CA ALA A 13 -9.61 0.18 0.22
C ALA A 13 -9.41 0.81 -1.15
N MET A 14 -8.20 0.79 -1.68
CA MET A 14 -7.91 1.31 -3.01
C MET A 14 -8.59 0.49 -4.10
N ALA A 15 -8.61 -0.82 -3.96
CA ALA A 15 -9.29 -1.71 -4.89
C ALA A 15 -10.80 -1.47 -4.89
N ASP A 16 -11.39 -1.30 -3.71
CA ASP A 16 -12.81 -0.95 -3.55
C ASP A 16 -13.10 0.36 -4.26
N LEU A 17 -12.29 1.37 -4.01
CA LEU A 17 -12.45 2.68 -4.61
C LEU A 17 -12.36 2.60 -6.14
N ALA A 18 -11.38 1.87 -6.65
CA ALA A 18 -11.21 1.70 -8.10
C ALA A 18 -12.42 1.01 -8.73
N SER A 19 -13.05 0.07 -8.00
CA SER A 19 -14.20 -0.67 -8.50
C SER A 19 -15.48 0.15 -8.52
N TYR A 20 -15.69 0.99 -7.50
CA TYR A 20 -16.98 1.64 -7.26
C TYR A 20 -17.01 3.14 -7.50
N SER A 21 -15.87 3.79 -7.71
CA SER A 21 -15.81 5.26 -7.90
C SER A 21 -15.80 5.69 -9.37
N LYS A 22 -16.10 4.80 -10.30
CA LYS A 22 -16.03 5.10 -11.73
C LYS A 22 -16.96 6.22 -12.15
N ASN A 23 -18.19 6.25 -11.64
CA ASN A 23 -19.20 7.22 -12.02
C ASN A 23 -19.60 8.19 -10.91
N LYS A 24 -19.25 7.88 -9.66
CA LYS A 24 -19.60 8.70 -8.50
C LYS A 24 -18.56 8.51 -7.40
N PRO A 25 -18.36 9.52 -6.54
CA PRO A 25 -17.50 9.35 -5.37
C PRO A 25 -18.02 8.27 -4.42
N VAL A 26 -17.12 7.67 -3.67
CA VAL A 26 -17.43 6.63 -2.70
C VAL A 26 -17.09 7.13 -1.31
N SER A 27 -18.02 7.00 -0.36
CA SER A 27 -17.78 7.40 1.02
C SER A 27 -16.94 6.33 1.75
N LEU A 28 -16.22 6.76 2.79
CA LEU A 28 -15.47 5.81 3.62
C LEU A 28 -16.40 4.86 4.35
N SER A 29 -17.63 5.31 4.67
CA SER A 29 -18.65 4.43 5.29
C SER A 29 -18.99 3.27 4.38
N GLU A 30 -19.14 3.52 3.08
CA GLU A 30 -19.41 2.46 2.11
C GLU A 30 -18.26 1.45 2.05
N ILE A 31 -17.03 1.92 2.00
CA ILE A 31 -15.84 1.05 2.00
C ILE A 31 -15.77 0.25 3.30
N SER A 32 -16.04 0.90 4.43
CA SER A 32 -16.03 0.26 5.76
C SER A 32 -16.99 -0.93 5.79
N ILE A 33 -18.19 -0.75 5.27
CA ILE A 33 -19.21 -1.79 5.24
C ILE A 33 -18.81 -2.92 4.29
N ARG A 34 -18.40 -2.59 3.08
CA ARG A 34 -18.04 -3.61 2.07
C ARG A 34 -16.82 -4.43 2.44
N GLN A 35 -15.78 -3.78 2.97
CA GLN A 35 -14.51 -4.44 3.25
C GLN A 35 -14.33 -4.85 4.72
N ASN A 36 -15.29 -4.52 5.56
CA ASN A 36 -15.25 -4.81 6.99
C ASN A 36 -13.98 -4.24 7.65
N ILE A 37 -13.73 -2.96 7.40
CA ILE A 37 -12.61 -2.21 7.98
C ILE A 37 -13.22 -1.08 8.81
N SER A 38 -12.68 -0.82 10.00
CA SER A 38 -13.21 0.23 10.85
C SER A 38 -13.11 1.61 10.18
N LEU A 39 -14.14 2.42 10.35
CA LEU A 39 -14.19 3.76 9.75
C LEU A 39 -13.04 4.66 10.25
N PRO A 40 -12.74 4.74 11.56
CA PRO A 40 -11.60 5.55 12.01
C PRO A 40 -10.27 5.12 11.41
N TYR A 41 -10.09 3.82 11.19
CA TYR A 41 -8.87 3.31 10.56
C TYR A 41 -8.77 3.76 9.11
N LEU A 42 -9.88 3.68 8.36
CA LEU A 42 -9.94 4.15 6.98
C LEU A 42 -9.66 5.65 6.89
N GLU A 43 -10.17 6.43 7.83
CA GLU A 43 -9.90 7.87 7.86
C GLU A 43 -8.42 8.16 7.94
N LYS A 44 -7.69 7.42 8.79
CA LYS A 44 -6.23 7.56 8.92
C LYS A 44 -5.51 7.16 7.63
N LEU A 45 -5.90 6.05 7.03
CA LEU A 45 -5.29 5.59 5.78
C LEU A 45 -5.50 6.59 4.65
N PHE A 46 -6.71 7.15 4.53
CA PHE A 46 -7.04 8.06 3.44
C PHE A 46 -6.38 9.43 3.58
N VAL A 47 -6.01 9.84 4.79
CA VAL A 47 -5.18 11.03 4.96
C VAL A 47 -3.86 10.85 4.22
N HIS A 48 -3.21 9.71 4.42
CA HIS A 48 -1.92 9.41 3.77
C HIS A 48 -2.07 9.20 2.26
N LEU A 49 -3.11 8.50 1.84
CA LEU A 49 -3.37 8.28 0.42
C LEU A 49 -3.64 9.58 -0.32
N LYS A 50 -4.37 10.51 0.31
CA LYS A 50 -4.65 11.82 -0.26
C LYS A 50 -3.39 12.68 -0.34
N GLU A 51 -2.57 12.68 0.70
CA GLU A 51 -1.30 13.41 0.73
C GLU A 51 -0.38 12.97 -0.40
N ASN A 52 -0.42 11.71 -0.77
CA ASN A 52 0.39 11.15 -1.85
C ASN A 52 -0.31 11.21 -3.20
N LYS A 53 -1.44 11.91 -3.29
CA LYS A 53 -2.18 12.17 -4.53
C LYS A 53 -2.66 10.90 -5.23
N LEU A 54 -2.93 9.85 -4.47
CA LEU A 54 -3.54 8.63 -5.00
C LEU A 54 -5.05 8.73 -5.02
N VAL A 55 -5.63 9.50 -4.09
CA VAL A 55 -7.07 9.74 -4.00
C VAL A 55 -7.32 11.23 -3.83
N ARG A 56 -8.54 11.66 -4.18
CA ARG A 56 -9.03 13.02 -3.97
C ARG A 56 -10.36 12.97 -3.27
N SER A 57 -10.65 13.98 -2.46
CA SER A 57 -11.94 14.10 -1.78
C SER A 57 -12.90 14.92 -2.63
N VAL A 58 -14.17 14.54 -2.60
CA VAL A 58 -15.25 15.25 -3.29
C VAL A 58 -16.26 15.70 -2.23
N ARG A 59 -16.51 16.99 -2.14
CA ARG A 59 -17.44 17.59 -1.18
C ARG A 59 -18.88 17.44 -1.64
N GLY A 60 -19.80 17.45 -0.67
CA GLY A 60 -21.24 17.47 -0.92
C GLY A 60 -21.97 16.31 -0.26
N VAL A 61 -23.30 16.33 -0.37
CA VAL A 61 -24.16 15.29 0.23
C VAL A 61 -23.85 13.92 -0.37
N LYS A 62 -23.53 13.89 -1.66
CA LYS A 62 -23.12 12.68 -2.37
C LYS A 62 -21.61 12.61 -2.56
N GLY A 63 -20.86 13.27 -1.66
CA GLY A 63 -19.42 13.32 -1.74
C GLY A 63 -18.75 12.06 -1.19
N GLY A 64 -17.45 12.08 -1.20
CA GLY A 64 -16.63 10.96 -0.73
C GLY A 64 -15.24 11.06 -1.33
N TYR A 65 -14.73 9.94 -1.80
CA TYR A 65 -13.41 9.87 -2.40
C TYR A 65 -13.48 9.27 -3.80
N ALA A 66 -12.50 9.63 -4.62
CA ALA A 66 -12.32 9.06 -5.95
C ALA A 66 -10.82 8.93 -6.18
N LEU A 67 -10.42 8.13 -7.17
CA LEU A 67 -9.02 8.02 -7.56
C LEU A 67 -8.56 9.34 -8.17
N ASP A 68 -7.37 9.79 -7.78
CA ASP A 68 -6.74 10.98 -8.34
C ASP A 68 -5.90 10.67 -9.58
N LYS A 69 -5.63 9.40 -9.80
CA LYS A 69 -4.93 8.89 -10.99
C LYS A 69 -5.68 7.68 -11.52
N PRO A 70 -5.56 7.38 -12.82
CA PRO A 70 -6.15 6.14 -13.35
C PRO A 70 -5.57 4.90 -12.64
N ALA A 71 -6.39 3.88 -12.45
CA ALA A 71 -5.95 2.63 -11.82
C ALA A 71 -4.77 1.98 -12.58
N SER A 72 -4.67 2.25 -13.87
CA SER A 72 -3.56 1.77 -14.70
C SER A 72 -2.22 2.45 -14.38
N GLU A 73 -2.26 3.58 -13.67
CA GLU A 73 -1.05 4.33 -13.29
C GLU A 73 -0.70 4.21 -11.83
N ILE A 74 -1.52 3.51 -11.03
CA ILE A 74 -1.27 3.32 -9.60
C ILE A 74 -0.66 1.94 -9.40
N LYS A 75 0.57 1.91 -8.89
CA LYS A 75 1.28 0.67 -8.58
C LYS A 75 1.06 0.27 -7.14
N LEU A 76 1.18 -1.02 -6.85
CA LEU A 76 1.10 -1.54 -5.49
C LEU A 76 2.15 -0.87 -4.59
N SER A 77 3.34 -0.62 -5.12
CA SER A 77 4.41 0.10 -4.42
C SER A 77 4.01 1.51 -4.03
N ASN A 78 3.23 2.20 -4.88
CA ASN A 78 2.75 3.55 -4.56
C ASN A 78 1.84 3.54 -3.33
N ILE A 79 0.97 2.53 -3.23
CA ILE A 79 0.05 2.40 -2.10
C ILE A 79 0.84 2.11 -0.82
N PHE A 80 1.76 1.18 -0.86
CA PHE A 80 2.59 0.84 0.30
C PHE A 80 3.44 2.02 0.76
N TYR A 81 4.04 2.75 -0.18
CA TYR A 81 4.81 3.94 0.13
C TYR A 81 3.95 4.99 0.84
N ALA A 82 2.74 5.21 0.34
CA ALA A 82 1.83 6.23 0.89
C ALA A 82 1.49 5.97 2.35
N VAL A 83 1.32 4.71 2.74
CA VAL A 83 0.95 4.34 4.11
C VAL A 83 2.15 3.87 4.93
N ASN A 84 3.36 4.10 4.45
CA ASN A 84 4.61 3.71 5.12
C ASN A 84 4.68 2.20 5.42
N GLU A 85 4.14 1.40 4.53
CA GLU A 85 4.27 -0.05 4.62
C GLU A 85 5.55 -0.49 3.96
N GLU A 86 6.33 -1.27 4.66
CA GLU A 86 7.61 -1.76 4.18
C GLU A 86 7.70 -3.27 4.41
N VAL A 87 7.91 -4.02 3.33
CA VAL A 87 8.04 -5.48 3.42
C VAL A 87 9.51 -5.84 3.25
N LYS A 88 10.11 -6.35 4.31
CA LYS A 88 11.52 -6.77 4.34
C LYS A 88 11.66 -8.15 4.95
N THR A 89 12.58 -8.91 4.42
CA THR A 89 12.92 -10.24 4.96
C THR A 89 13.93 -10.17 6.10
N LEU A 90 14.71 -9.09 6.15
CA LEU A 90 15.75 -8.86 7.15
C LEU A 90 15.39 -7.72 8.07
N ASN A 91 15.66 -7.87 9.36
CA ASN A 91 15.51 -6.81 10.35
C ASN A 91 16.79 -5.99 10.52
N CYS A 92 17.81 -6.21 9.70
CA CYS A 92 19.05 -5.45 9.73
C CYS A 92 18.96 -4.25 8.79
N LYS A 93 19.54 -3.13 9.21
CA LYS A 93 19.63 -1.92 8.37
C LYS A 93 20.70 -2.17 7.30
N LYS A 94 20.39 -1.81 6.04
CA LYS A 94 21.35 -1.94 4.92
C LYS A 94 22.66 -1.21 5.17
N GLU A 95 22.63 -0.16 5.97
CA GLU A 95 23.77 0.70 6.28
C GLU A 95 24.51 0.30 7.56
N SER A 96 24.08 -0.77 8.22
CA SER A 96 24.71 -1.20 9.46
C SER A 96 26.10 -1.77 9.19
N LYS A 97 27.10 -1.10 9.71
CA LYS A 97 28.51 -1.56 9.63
C LYS A 97 28.74 -2.83 10.44
N LYS A 98 27.83 -3.16 11.34
CA LYS A 98 27.95 -4.32 12.25
C LYS A 98 27.28 -5.58 11.71
N GLY A 99 26.60 -5.52 10.57
CA GLY A 99 25.93 -6.67 9.99
C GLY A 99 24.74 -7.16 10.79
N CYS A 100 24.16 -8.28 10.38
CA CYS A 100 22.94 -8.86 10.99
C CYS A 100 23.13 -9.32 12.42
N ASN A 101 24.35 -9.68 12.81
CA ASN A 101 24.66 -10.31 14.09
C ASN A 101 25.46 -9.40 15.03
N ASN A 102 25.43 -8.09 14.84
CA ASN A 102 26.31 -7.15 15.53
C ASN A 102 27.81 -7.44 15.31
N LYS A 103 28.14 -8.23 14.31
CA LYS A 103 29.51 -8.49 13.88
C LYS A 103 29.76 -7.71 12.60
N SER A 104 30.96 -7.26 12.38
CA SER A 104 31.33 -6.46 11.20
C SER A 104 31.25 -7.23 9.87
N VAL A 105 30.67 -8.41 9.87
CA VAL A 105 30.58 -9.31 8.72
C VAL A 105 29.10 -9.57 8.41
N LYS A 106 28.74 -9.52 7.14
CA LYS A 106 27.41 -9.91 6.68
C LYS A 106 27.18 -11.40 6.98
N CYS A 107 25.95 -11.77 7.38
CA CYS A 107 25.63 -13.17 7.58
C CYS A 107 25.73 -13.93 6.25
N ILE A 108 25.96 -15.24 6.34
CA ILE A 108 26.21 -16.09 5.18
C ILE A 108 25.05 -16.09 4.18
N THR A 109 23.83 -15.82 4.64
CA THR A 109 22.63 -15.80 3.82
C THR A 109 22.17 -14.39 3.43
N HIS A 110 22.96 -13.35 3.77
CA HIS A 110 22.57 -11.96 3.52
C HIS A 110 22.21 -11.70 2.06
N ASN A 111 23.01 -12.18 1.13
CA ASN A 111 22.79 -11.98 -0.30
C ASN A 111 21.49 -12.65 -0.79
N LEU A 112 21.15 -13.81 -0.21
CA LEU A 112 19.91 -14.51 -0.54
C LEU A 112 18.70 -13.66 -0.17
N TRP A 113 18.68 -13.15 1.06
CA TRP A 113 17.56 -12.33 1.54
C TRP A 113 17.49 -10.98 0.82
N ASP A 114 18.64 -10.41 0.48
CA ASP A 114 18.69 -9.17 -0.29
C ASP A 114 18.09 -9.36 -1.69
N LYS A 115 18.36 -10.49 -2.33
CA LYS A 115 17.77 -10.85 -3.61
C LYS A 115 16.26 -11.04 -3.49
N LEU A 116 15.81 -11.68 -2.42
CA LEU A 116 14.39 -11.88 -2.18
C LEU A 116 13.68 -10.54 -1.97
N ASP A 117 14.26 -9.64 -1.18
CA ASP A 117 13.71 -8.30 -0.97
C ASP A 117 13.61 -7.53 -2.29
N SER A 118 14.63 -7.60 -3.12
CA SER A 118 14.61 -6.96 -4.44
C SER A 118 13.54 -7.54 -5.33
N HIS A 119 13.33 -8.85 -5.26
CA HIS A 119 12.30 -9.54 -6.02
C HIS A 119 10.89 -9.13 -5.57
N ILE A 120 10.67 -9.07 -4.26
CA ILE A 120 9.40 -8.62 -3.67
C ILE A 120 9.10 -7.17 -4.08
N ASN A 121 10.09 -6.28 -3.94
CA ASN A 121 9.91 -4.88 -4.32
C ASN A 121 9.67 -4.72 -5.82
N GLY A 122 10.35 -5.51 -6.65
CA GLY A 122 10.11 -5.54 -8.09
C GLY A 122 8.70 -5.98 -8.42
N PHE A 123 8.16 -6.96 -7.70
CA PHE A 123 6.79 -7.40 -7.87
C PHE A 123 5.82 -6.25 -7.58
N PHE A 124 6.02 -5.55 -6.46
CA PHE A 124 5.16 -4.42 -6.10
C PHE A 124 5.25 -3.27 -7.10
N GLU A 125 6.41 -3.07 -7.73
CA GLU A 125 6.59 -2.06 -8.77
C GLU A 125 5.89 -2.42 -10.09
N ASN A 126 5.62 -3.70 -10.32
CA ASN A 126 5.05 -4.19 -11.57
C ASN A 126 3.56 -4.49 -11.50
N VAL A 127 2.98 -4.59 -10.30
CA VAL A 127 1.54 -4.83 -10.14
C VAL A 127 0.80 -3.49 -10.08
N LYS A 128 -0.18 -3.32 -10.95
CA LYS A 128 -1.00 -2.11 -10.99
C LYS A 128 -2.35 -2.37 -10.36
N LEU A 129 -2.95 -1.32 -9.81
CA LEU A 129 -4.27 -1.40 -9.18
C LEU A 129 -5.32 -1.95 -10.15
N GLU A 130 -5.23 -1.58 -11.41
CA GLU A 130 -6.12 -2.08 -12.46
C GLU A 130 -6.14 -3.61 -12.54
N GLU A 131 -4.98 -4.25 -12.40
CA GLU A 131 -4.85 -5.71 -12.44
C GLU A 131 -5.53 -6.39 -11.25
N ILE A 132 -5.50 -5.76 -10.09
CA ILE A 132 -6.15 -6.29 -8.88
C ILE A 132 -7.67 -6.28 -9.04
N VAL A 133 -8.20 -5.25 -9.67
CA VAL A 133 -9.64 -5.05 -9.84
C VAL A 133 -10.20 -5.92 -10.98
N LYS A 134 -9.41 -6.17 -12.00
CA LYS A 134 -9.80 -7.06 -13.11
C LYS A 134 -9.60 -8.51 -12.68
N ARG A 135 -10.66 -9.18 -12.40
CA ARG A 135 -10.65 -10.61 -12.08
C ARG A 135 -10.96 -11.45 -13.30
#